data_234582f3124633e7ff29ad03d76e1f55
#
_entry.id   234582f3124633e7ff29ad03d76e1f55
#
_cell.length_a   1.000
_cell.length_b   1.000
_cell.length_c   1.000
_cell.angle_alpha   90.00
_cell.angle_beta   90.00
_cell.angle_gamma   90.00
#
_symmetry.space_group_name_H-M   'P 1'
#
loop_
_entity.id
_entity.type
_entity.pdbx_description
1 polymer ?
#
loop_
_entity_poly.entity_id
_entity_poly.type
_entity_poly.pdbx_seq_one_letter_code
_entity_poly.pdbx_strand_id
1 'polypeptide(L)'
;SAASDVYKRQGYDTELRLYKLGYPNDEVKYGFLNFITPFYTSLDESKAPFYIGQFVKELRAGDVEAFLTRLRAFFADFPYELNDKTERHYQVVFYLVFKLLGQFINAEVQSALGRADAVVKTANAVYVFEFKLNGTAEEALAQIDNRGYLIPYTTNGCRIVKIGAEFSKEERNLSRWLVEEEG
;
A
#
# COMPACT_ATOMS: atom_id res chain seq x y z
N SER A 1 0.59 -4.59 -31.65
CA SER A 1 0.13 -5.73 -30.85
C SER A 1 -0.43 -5.19 -29.54
N ALA A 2 -1.48 -5.79 -28.97
CA ALA A 2 -2.15 -5.32 -27.75
C ALA A 2 -1.19 -5.08 -26.57
N ALA A 3 -0.05 -5.76 -26.50
CA ALA A 3 0.97 -5.57 -25.46
C ALA A 3 1.74 -4.25 -25.58
N SER A 4 1.78 -3.61 -26.74
CA SER A 4 2.50 -2.34 -26.93
C SER A 4 1.70 -1.12 -26.44
N ASP A 5 0.40 -1.29 -26.18
CA ASP A 5 -0.49 -0.18 -25.80
C ASP A 5 -0.62 -0.01 -24.28
N VAL A 6 -0.13 -0.99 -23.49
CA VAL A 6 -0.18 -0.94 -22.01
C VAL A 6 0.82 0.06 -21.44
N TYR A 7 1.95 0.28 -22.13
CA TYR A 7 3.00 1.19 -21.66
C TYR A 7 3.33 2.24 -22.70
N LYS A 8 3.49 3.49 -22.26
CA LYS A 8 4.05 4.59 -23.06
C LYS A 8 5.45 4.93 -22.59
N ARG A 9 6.30 5.34 -23.54
CA ARG A 9 7.62 5.89 -23.23
C ARG A 9 7.43 7.24 -22.55
N GLN A 10 7.87 7.37 -21.29
CA GLN A 10 7.79 8.61 -20.51
C GLN A 10 9.10 9.40 -20.52
N GLY A 11 10.20 8.79 -20.89
CA GLY A 11 11.50 9.43 -20.96
C GLY A 11 12.57 8.46 -21.45
N TYR A 12 13.72 9.04 -21.78
CA TYR A 12 14.91 8.29 -22.17
C TYR A 12 16.07 8.71 -21.26
N ASP A 13 16.65 7.73 -20.56
CA ASP A 13 17.87 7.91 -19.81
C ASP A 13 19.06 7.76 -20.76
N THR A 14 19.77 8.85 -21.00
CA THR A 14 20.89 8.91 -21.94
C THR A 14 22.13 8.20 -21.41
N GLU A 15 22.33 8.16 -20.11
CA GLU A 15 23.47 7.53 -19.45
C GLU A 15 23.34 6.00 -19.49
N LEU A 16 22.16 5.49 -19.09
CA LEU A 16 21.87 4.06 -19.07
C LEU A 16 21.36 3.53 -20.41
N ARG A 17 21.06 4.38 -21.38
CA ARG A 17 20.46 4.04 -22.68
C ARG A 17 19.15 3.27 -22.56
N LEU A 18 18.32 3.60 -21.55
CA LEU A 18 17.06 2.96 -21.24
C LEU A 18 15.87 3.90 -21.42
N TYR A 19 14.74 3.35 -21.84
CA TYR A 19 13.49 4.07 -21.86
C TYR A 19 12.75 3.87 -20.54
N LYS A 20 12.32 4.96 -19.92
CA LYS A 20 11.35 4.91 -18.84
C LYS A 20 9.97 4.65 -19.44
N LEU A 21 9.35 3.54 -19.03
CA LEU A 21 7.99 3.17 -19.42
C LEU A 21 7.01 3.59 -18.32
N GLY A 22 5.82 3.99 -18.71
CA GLY A 22 4.72 4.29 -17.80
C GLY A 22 3.37 3.94 -18.44
N TYR A 23 2.35 3.86 -17.60
CA TYR A 23 0.99 3.63 -18.08
C TYR A 23 0.49 4.83 -18.88
N PRO A 24 -0.26 4.61 -19.96
CA PRO A 24 -0.80 5.70 -20.80
C PRO A 24 -1.82 6.57 -20.08
N ASN A 25 -2.56 6.00 -19.16
CA ASN A 25 -3.56 6.65 -18.31
C ASN A 25 -3.87 5.78 -17.08
N ASP A 26 -4.69 6.30 -16.18
CA ASP A 26 -5.08 5.60 -14.95
C ASP A 26 -5.98 4.39 -15.21
N GLU A 27 -6.84 4.41 -16.22
CA GLU A 27 -7.69 3.26 -16.58
C GLU A 27 -6.84 2.04 -16.91
N VAL A 28 -5.84 2.21 -17.79
CA VAL A 28 -4.91 1.13 -18.15
C VAL A 28 -4.08 0.68 -16.95
N LYS A 29 -3.63 1.63 -16.12
CA LYS A 29 -2.89 1.34 -14.88
C LYS A 29 -3.70 0.44 -13.95
N TYR A 30 -4.93 0.84 -13.63
CA TYR A 30 -5.77 0.09 -12.70
C TYR A 30 -6.29 -1.22 -13.30
N GLY A 31 -6.58 -1.26 -14.58
CA GLY A 31 -6.90 -2.50 -15.29
C GLY A 31 -5.76 -3.51 -15.18
N PHE A 32 -4.51 -3.08 -15.37
CA PHE A 32 -3.34 -3.93 -15.21
C PHE A 32 -3.15 -4.40 -13.76
N LEU A 33 -3.28 -3.49 -12.78
CA LEU A 33 -3.16 -3.84 -11.37
C LEU A 33 -4.22 -4.86 -10.94
N ASN A 34 -5.48 -4.69 -11.37
CA ASN A 34 -6.54 -5.67 -11.12
C ASN A 34 -6.23 -7.01 -11.79
N PHE A 35 -5.71 -7.01 -13.01
CA PHE A 35 -5.33 -8.22 -13.73
C PHE A 35 -4.23 -9.02 -13.00
N ILE A 36 -3.22 -8.36 -12.43
CA ILE A 36 -2.14 -9.06 -11.74
C ILE A 36 -2.47 -9.45 -10.31
N THR A 37 -3.46 -8.83 -9.68
CA THR A 37 -3.83 -9.07 -8.27
C THR A 37 -4.10 -10.55 -7.97
N PRO A 38 -4.85 -11.33 -8.78
CA PRO A 38 -5.11 -12.74 -8.51
C PRO A 38 -3.85 -13.62 -8.50
N PHE A 39 -2.77 -13.20 -9.14
CA PHE A 39 -1.49 -13.92 -9.11
C PHE A 39 -0.76 -13.83 -7.76
N TYR A 40 -1.10 -12.82 -6.96
CA TYR A 40 -0.47 -12.55 -5.66
C TYR A 40 -1.42 -12.73 -4.48
N THR A 41 -2.71 -12.85 -4.73
CA THR A 41 -3.75 -12.95 -3.71
C THR A 41 -4.71 -14.12 -4.02
N SER A 42 -5.53 -14.51 -3.05
CA SER A 42 -6.61 -15.47 -3.27
C SER A 42 -7.86 -14.86 -3.91
N LEU A 43 -7.83 -13.56 -4.17
CA LEU A 43 -8.97 -12.84 -4.74
C LEU A 43 -9.03 -13.04 -6.24
N ASP A 44 -10.22 -13.34 -6.75
CA ASP A 44 -10.52 -13.21 -8.16
C ASP A 44 -10.75 -11.73 -8.54
N GLU A 45 -10.71 -11.43 -9.85
CA GLU A 45 -10.87 -10.06 -10.35
C GLU A 45 -12.20 -9.42 -9.93
N SER A 46 -13.24 -10.21 -9.66
CA SER A 46 -14.56 -9.70 -9.28
C SER A 46 -14.63 -9.25 -7.82
N LYS A 47 -13.80 -9.83 -6.95
CA LYS A 47 -13.78 -9.55 -5.50
C LYS A 47 -12.84 -8.42 -5.11
N ALA A 48 -11.74 -8.22 -5.84
CA ALA A 48 -10.75 -7.20 -5.51
C ALA A 48 -11.37 -5.79 -5.37
N PRO A 49 -12.23 -5.30 -6.28
CA PRO A 49 -12.87 -3.99 -6.12
C PRO A 49 -13.73 -3.87 -4.86
N PHE A 50 -14.39 -4.96 -4.43
CA PHE A 50 -15.18 -4.96 -3.22
C PHE A 50 -14.31 -4.76 -1.97
N TYR A 51 -13.20 -5.50 -1.84
CA TYR A 51 -12.27 -5.35 -0.72
C TYR A 51 -11.63 -3.95 -0.69
N ILE A 52 -11.18 -3.46 -1.84
CA ILE A 52 -10.62 -2.10 -1.94
C ILE A 52 -11.68 -1.06 -1.56
N GLY A 53 -12.92 -1.23 -1.99
CA GLY A 53 -14.03 -0.36 -1.60
C GLY A 53 -14.29 -0.32 -0.10
N GLN A 54 -14.16 -1.45 0.61
CA GLN A 54 -14.29 -1.50 2.08
C GLN A 54 -13.13 -0.76 2.77
N PHE A 55 -11.89 -0.98 2.34
CA PHE A 55 -10.73 -0.25 2.84
C PHE A 55 -10.91 1.29 2.71
N VAL A 56 -11.39 1.74 1.54
CA VAL A 56 -11.67 3.16 1.30
C VAL A 56 -12.73 3.70 2.27
N LYS A 57 -13.82 2.96 2.49
CA LYS A 57 -14.87 3.37 3.42
C LYS A 57 -14.36 3.51 4.85
N GLU A 58 -13.57 2.56 5.31
CA GLU A 58 -12.99 2.56 6.65
C GLU A 58 -12.07 3.77 6.86
N LEU A 59 -11.15 4.03 5.92
CA LEU A 59 -10.26 5.18 6.00
C LEU A 59 -11.01 6.53 5.90
N ARG A 60 -12.05 6.63 5.06
CA ARG A 60 -12.90 7.83 4.99
C ARG A 60 -13.69 8.07 6.27
N ALA A 61 -14.10 7.00 6.94
CA ALA A 61 -14.78 7.06 8.23
C ALA A 61 -13.83 7.37 9.40
N GLY A 62 -12.50 7.28 9.18
CA GLY A 62 -11.51 7.43 10.25
C GLY A 62 -11.34 6.17 11.08
N ASP A 63 -11.87 5.04 10.65
CA ASP A 63 -11.82 3.77 11.37
C ASP A 63 -10.57 2.97 10.98
N VAL A 64 -9.44 3.40 11.50
CA VAL A 64 -8.13 2.78 11.23
C VAL A 64 -8.06 1.36 11.79
N GLU A 65 -8.71 1.10 12.92
CA GLU A 65 -8.72 -0.23 13.54
C GLU A 65 -9.48 -1.24 12.67
N ALA A 66 -10.62 -0.86 12.11
CA ALA A 66 -11.35 -1.70 11.17
C ALA A 66 -10.53 -1.96 9.90
N PHE A 67 -9.86 -0.93 9.36
CA PHE A 67 -8.97 -1.05 8.21
C PHE A 67 -7.84 -2.06 8.47
N LEU A 68 -7.12 -1.93 9.58
CA LEU A 68 -5.98 -2.81 9.91
C LEU A 68 -6.44 -4.23 10.22
N THR A 69 -7.57 -4.39 10.91
CA THR A 69 -8.18 -5.68 11.17
C THR A 69 -8.56 -6.39 9.87
N ARG A 70 -9.16 -5.67 8.93
CA ARG A 70 -9.51 -6.19 7.60
C ARG A 70 -8.26 -6.52 6.79
N LEU A 71 -7.24 -5.68 6.83
CA LEU A 71 -5.97 -5.93 6.16
C LEU A 71 -5.28 -7.19 6.71
N ARG A 72 -5.33 -7.40 8.03
CA ARG A 72 -4.84 -8.63 8.66
C ARG A 72 -5.64 -9.86 8.21
N ALA A 73 -6.97 -9.76 8.15
CA ALA A 73 -7.81 -10.84 7.64
C ALA A 73 -7.52 -11.12 6.16
N PHE A 74 -7.32 -10.08 5.36
CA PHE A 74 -6.94 -10.19 3.96
C PHE A 74 -5.62 -10.96 3.77
N PHE A 75 -4.59 -10.68 4.58
CA PHE A 75 -3.34 -11.43 4.54
C PHE A 75 -3.48 -12.89 5.04
N ALA A 76 -4.43 -13.16 5.95
CA ALA A 76 -4.69 -14.51 6.45
C ALA A 76 -5.30 -15.42 5.36
N ASP A 77 -6.08 -14.86 4.44
CA ASP A 77 -6.77 -15.60 3.39
C ASP A 77 -5.86 -16.01 2.22
N PHE A 78 -4.55 -15.78 2.30
CA PHE A 78 -3.63 -16.22 1.27
C PHE A 78 -3.47 -17.74 1.24
N PRO A 79 -3.64 -18.39 0.07
CA PRO A 79 -3.48 -19.84 -0.05
C PRO A 79 -2.06 -20.26 0.33
N TYR A 80 -1.96 -21.30 1.16
CA TYR A 80 -0.68 -21.88 1.62
C TYR A 80 0.15 -22.48 0.48
N GLU A 81 -0.46 -22.75 -0.66
CA GLU A 81 0.13 -23.46 -1.80
C GLU A 81 1.06 -22.64 -2.70
N LEU A 82 1.06 -21.33 -2.55
CA LEU A 82 2.04 -20.47 -3.22
C LEU A 82 3.37 -20.55 -2.45
N ASN A 83 4.18 -21.54 -2.81
CA ASN A 83 5.39 -22.00 -2.09
C ASN A 83 6.52 -20.98 -1.92
N ASP A 84 6.39 -19.75 -2.43
CA ASP A 84 7.39 -18.68 -2.32
C ASP A 84 6.86 -17.47 -1.55
N LYS A 85 6.29 -17.68 -0.34
CA LYS A 85 5.88 -16.60 0.57
C LYS A 85 7.10 -15.93 1.21
N THR A 86 7.90 -15.32 0.36
CA THR A 86 9.03 -14.50 0.76
C THR A 86 8.54 -13.14 1.27
N GLU A 87 9.37 -12.46 2.05
CA GLU A 87 9.19 -11.05 2.41
C GLU A 87 8.76 -10.20 1.21
N ARG A 88 9.35 -10.46 0.04
CA ARG A 88 9.03 -9.77 -1.21
C ARG A 88 7.58 -9.96 -1.65
N HIS A 89 6.98 -11.13 -1.41
CA HIS A 89 5.58 -11.38 -1.75
C HIS A 89 4.64 -10.45 -0.98
N TYR A 90 4.82 -10.32 0.33
CA TYR A 90 4.01 -9.42 1.16
C TYR A 90 4.19 -7.96 0.81
N GLN A 91 5.41 -7.55 0.46
CA GLN A 91 5.69 -6.20 -0.06
C GLN A 91 4.93 -5.92 -1.35
N VAL A 92 4.87 -6.88 -2.27
CA VAL A 92 4.12 -6.74 -3.53
C VAL A 92 2.62 -6.62 -3.24
N VAL A 93 2.08 -7.46 -2.37
CA VAL A 93 0.65 -7.40 -2.02
C VAL A 93 0.30 -6.07 -1.34
N PHE A 94 1.10 -5.64 -0.38
CA PHE A 94 0.93 -4.34 0.25
C PHE A 94 0.94 -3.21 -0.79
N TYR A 95 1.93 -3.22 -1.67
CA TYR A 95 2.03 -2.26 -2.76
C TYR A 95 0.77 -2.25 -3.64
N LEU A 96 0.27 -3.44 -4.03
CA LEU A 96 -0.94 -3.57 -4.85
C LEU A 96 -2.17 -3.00 -4.14
N VAL A 97 -2.39 -3.33 -2.87
CA VAL A 97 -3.53 -2.82 -2.09
C VAL A 97 -3.52 -1.29 -2.08
N PHE A 98 -2.40 -0.67 -1.71
CA PHE A 98 -2.33 0.79 -1.63
C PHE A 98 -2.35 1.48 -3.00
N LYS A 99 -1.81 0.86 -4.04
CA LYS A 99 -1.95 1.37 -5.42
C LYS A 99 -3.40 1.32 -5.90
N LEU A 100 -4.14 0.25 -5.59
CA LEU A 100 -5.56 0.12 -5.93
C LEU A 100 -6.44 1.09 -5.13
N LEU A 101 -6.10 1.37 -3.86
CA LEU A 101 -6.74 2.45 -3.10
C LEU A 101 -6.70 3.79 -3.85
N GLY A 102 -5.63 4.04 -4.61
CA GLY A 102 -5.45 5.23 -5.42
C GLY A 102 -6.51 5.46 -6.51
N GLN A 103 -7.36 4.47 -6.81
CA GLN A 103 -8.54 4.65 -7.68
C GLN A 103 -9.60 5.56 -7.06
N PHE A 104 -9.69 5.57 -5.72
CA PHE A 104 -10.82 6.14 -4.99
C PHE A 104 -10.40 7.27 -4.05
N ILE A 105 -9.16 7.26 -3.60
CA ILE A 105 -8.56 8.24 -2.68
C ILE A 105 -7.12 8.53 -3.09
N ASN A 106 -6.57 9.65 -2.63
CA ASN A 106 -5.18 9.95 -2.88
C ASN A 106 -4.30 9.03 -2.00
N ALA A 107 -3.62 8.07 -2.61
CA ALA A 107 -2.74 7.14 -1.94
C ALA A 107 -1.40 7.04 -2.67
N GLU A 108 -0.32 7.26 -1.92
CA GLU A 108 1.06 7.08 -2.36
C GLU A 108 1.67 5.91 -1.59
N VAL A 109 2.38 5.04 -2.27
CA VAL A 109 3.02 3.88 -1.66
C VAL A 109 4.43 3.72 -2.17
N GLN A 110 5.34 3.40 -1.26
CA GLN A 110 6.72 3.05 -1.55
C GLN A 110 7.03 1.70 -0.89
N SER A 111 7.95 0.97 -1.47
CA SER A 111 8.42 -0.31 -0.95
C SER A 111 9.93 -0.41 -1.14
N ALA A 112 10.61 -0.80 -0.09
CA ALA A 112 12.04 -1.05 -0.08
C ALA A 112 12.32 -2.32 0.75
N LEU A 113 13.55 -2.81 0.71
CA LEU A 113 13.93 -4.02 1.43
C LEU A 113 13.60 -3.89 2.93
N GLY A 114 12.83 -4.82 3.45
CA GLY A 114 12.46 -4.90 4.87
C GLY A 114 11.35 -3.98 5.33
N ARG A 115 10.74 -3.17 4.43
CA ARG A 115 9.71 -2.20 4.79
C ARG A 115 8.76 -1.87 3.65
N ALA A 116 7.61 -1.34 4.00
CA ALA A 116 6.72 -0.67 3.08
C ALA A 116 6.08 0.53 3.78
N ASP A 117 5.94 1.63 3.08
CA ASP A 117 5.35 2.86 3.60
C ASP A 117 4.28 3.38 2.64
N ALA A 118 3.24 3.99 3.18
CA ALA A 118 2.18 4.59 2.40
C ALA A 118 1.63 5.85 3.07
N VAL A 119 1.24 6.81 2.25
CA VAL A 119 0.51 8.00 2.68
C VAL A 119 -0.84 8.02 1.98
N VAL A 120 -1.91 8.05 2.76
CA VAL A 120 -3.28 8.12 2.25
C VAL A 120 -3.94 9.39 2.74
N LYS A 121 -4.50 10.16 1.81
CA LYS A 121 -5.20 11.42 2.10
C LYS A 121 -6.68 11.25 1.84
N THR A 122 -7.47 11.57 2.85
CA THR A 122 -8.92 11.70 2.75
C THR A 122 -9.33 13.17 2.90
N ALA A 123 -10.62 13.46 2.84
CA ALA A 123 -11.12 14.82 3.09
C ALA A 123 -10.82 15.31 4.52
N ASN A 124 -10.70 14.39 5.49
CA ASN A 124 -10.68 14.70 6.92
C ASN A 124 -9.34 14.39 7.60
N ALA A 125 -8.48 13.58 6.98
CA ALA A 125 -7.24 13.14 7.61
C ALA A 125 -6.17 12.74 6.58
N VAL A 126 -4.92 12.77 7.04
CA VAL A 126 -3.77 12.17 6.37
C VAL A 126 -3.30 11.00 7.21
N TYR A 127 -3.30 9.81 6.63
CA TYR A 127 -2.83 8.58 7.24
C TYR A 127 -1.43 8.27 6.74
N VAL A 128 -0.49 8.06 7.65
CA VAL A 128 0.88 7.68 7.32
C VAL A 128 1.14 6.30 7.89
N PHE A 129 1.37 5.34 7.02
CA PHE A 129 1.63 3.95 7.35
C PHE A 129 3.11 3.64 7.16
N GLU A 130 3.70 2.99 8.15
CA GLU A 130 5.02 2.34 8.03
C GLU A 130 4.87 0.88 8.49
N PHE A 131 5.21 -0.06 7.60
CA PHE A 131 5.16 -1.49 7.87
C PHE A 131 6.58 -2.04 7.96
N LYS A 132 6.89 -2.68 9.09
CA LYS A 132 8.16 -3.38 9.33
C LYS A 132 7.98 -4.87 9.14
N LEU A 133 8.77 -5.44 8.23
CA LEU A 133 8.84 -6.88 8.01
C LEU A 133 9.87 -7.55 8.93
N ASN A 134 10.78 -6.76 9.50
CA ASN A 134 11.77 -7.15 10.49
C ASN A 134 11.95 -5.97 11.43
N GLY A 135 11.13 -5.87 12.46
CA GLY A 135 11.16 -4.78 13.43
C GLY A 135 9.84 -4.66 14.16
N THR A 136 9.73 -3.67 15.02
CA THR A 136 8.58 -3.46 15.91
C THR A 136 7.67 -2.33 15.41
N ALA A 137 6.44 -2.31 15.92
CA ALA A 137 5.49 -1.23 15.66
C ALA A 137 6.00 0.12 16.18
N GLU A 138 6.74 0.12 17.31
CA GLU A 138 7.40 1.29 17.88
C GLU A 138 8.49 1.84 16.95
N GLU A 139 9.32 0.97 16.39
CA GLU A 139 10.35 1.36 15.42
C GLU A 139 9.72 1.92 14.14
N ALA A 140 8.57 1.38 13.73
CA ALA A 140 7.82 1.89 12.60
C ALA A 140 7.31 3.31 12.85
N LEU A 141 6.69 3.59 14.00
CA LEU A 141 6.26 4.93 14.39
C LEU A 141 7.43 5.92 14.46
N ALA A 142 8.52 5.55 15.15
CA ALA A 142 9.71 6.39 15.23
C ALA A 142 10.30 6.73 13.86
N GLN A 143 10.16 5.84 12.88
CA GLN A 143 10.63 6.08 11.53
C GLN A 143 9.77 7.08 10.76
N ILE A 144 8.44 7.10 10.98
CA ILE A 144 7.54 8.12 10.43
C ILE A 144 8.01 9.52 10.87
N ASP A 145 8.29 9.69 12.17
CA ASP A 145 8.74 10.97 12.74
C ASP A 145 10.09 11.42 12.16
N ASN A 146 11.04 10.50 12.05
CA ASN A 146 12.40 10.81 11.58
C ASN A 146 12.47 11.18 10.08
N ARG A 147 11.50 10.80 9.26
CA ARG A 147 11.53 11.02 7.82
C ARG A 147 10.94 12.33 7.35
N GLY A 148 10.31 13.08 8.25
CA GLY A 148 9.69 14.34 7.90
C GLY A 148 8.53 14.22 6.91
N TYR A 149 7.90 13.05 6.80
CA TYR A 149 6.70 12.85 5.97
C TYR A 149 5.56 13.80 6.32
N LEU A 150 5.55 14.26 7.57
CA LEU A 150 4.49 15.09 8.14
C LEU A 150 4.66 16.57 7.80
N ILE A 151 5.88 17.03 7.47
CA ILE A 151 6.18 18.46 7.22
C ILE A 151 5.23 19.12 6.23
N PRO A 152 4.87 18.51 5.08
CA PRO A 152 3.95 19.11 4.13
C PRO A 152 2.51 19.23 4.64
N TYR A 153 2.13 18.53 5.72
CA TYR A 153 0.74 18.40 6.18
C TYR A 153 0.46 19.13 7.47
N THR A 154 1.48 19.41 8.29
CA THR A 154 1.35 20.13 9.57
C THR A 154 0.87 21.59 9.39
N THR A 155 1.05 22.16 8.21
CA THR A 155 0.69 23.56 7.94
C THR A 155 -0.78 23.77 7.57
N ASN A 156 -1.54 22.71 7.28
CA ASN A 156 -2.89 22.82 6.73
C ASN A 156 -4.03 22.51 7.74
N GLY A 157 -3.71 22.27 9.03
CA GLY A 157 -4.72 21.93 10.04
C GLY A 157 -5.44 20.60 9.78
N CYS A 158 -4.88 19.72 8.95
CA CYS A 158 -5.40 18.38 8.73
C CYS A 158 -5.05 17.47 9.90
N ARG A 159 -6.01 16.66 10.34
CA ARG A 159 -5.76 15.56 11.29
C ARG A 159 -4.72 14.60 10.67
N ILE A 160 -3.65 14.33 11.40
CA ILE A 160 -2.61 13.40 10.99
C ILE A 160 -2.71 12.16 11.87
N VAL A 161 -2.76 10.99 11.23
CA VAL A 161 -2.80 9.69 11.90
C VAL A 161 -1.58 8.89 11.47
N LYS A 162 -0.70 8.59 12.43
CA LYS A 162 0.50 7.77 12.23
C LYS A 162 0.21 6.32 12.59
N ILE A 163 0.56 5.39 11.74
CA ILE A 163 0.33 3.98 11.92
C ILE A 163 1.66 3.23 11.73
N GLY A 164 2.20 2.74 12.82
CA GLY A 164 3.34 1.83 12.83
C GLY A 164 2.84 0.39 12.98
N ALA A 165 3.19 -0.49 12.04
CA ALA A 165 2.76 -1.88 12.06
C ALA A 165 3.93 -2.83 11.86
N GLU A 166 3.91 -3.94 12.59
CA GLU A 166 4.86 -5.04 12.43
C GLU A 166 4.20 -6.23 11.73
N PHE A 167 4.97 -6.85 10.86
CA PHE A 167 4.59 -8.05 10.15
C PHE A 167 5.42 -9.23 10.67
N SER A 168 4.76 -10.25 11.20
CA SER A 168 5.42 -11.47 11.66
C SER A 168 5.67 -12.42 10.50
N LYS A 169 6.94 -12.82 10.32
CA LYS A 169 7.31 -13.85 9.35
C LYS A 169 6.79 -15.23 9.75
N GLU A 170 6.71 -15.49 11.05
CA GLU A 170 6.24 -16.77 11.60
C GLU A 170 4.73 -16.92 11.36
N GLU A 171 3.96 -15.90 11.72
CA GLU A 171 2.51 -15.87 11.50
C GLU A 171 2.14 -15.55 10.05
N ARG A 172 3.09 -15.01 9.27
CA ARG A 172 2.90 -14.54 7.90
C ARG A 172 1.77 -13.53 7.77
N ASN A 173 1.68 -12.64 8.77
CA ASN A 173 0.60 -11.69 8.89
C ASN A 173 1.01 -10.45 9.69
N LEU A 174 0.13 -9.44 9.72
CA LEU A 174 0.23 -8.35 10.66
C LEU A 174 0.03 -8.90 12.08
N SER A 175 1.06 -8.77 12.91
CA SER A 175 1.05 -9.24 14.30
C SER A 175 0.57 -8.17 15.26
N ARG A 176 1.05 -6.94 15.08
CA ARG A 176 0.77 -5.82 15.98
C ARG A 176 0.84 -4.49 15.22
N TRP A 177 0.10 -3.48 15.71
CA TRP A 177 0.19 -2.11 15.25
C TRP A 177 -0.02 -1.12 16.40
N LEU A 178 0.45 0.09 16.18
CA LEU A 178 0.25 1.25 17.05
C LEU A 178 -0.28 2.41 16.19
N VAL A 179 -1.22 3.14 16.74
CA VAL A 179 -1.84 4.31 16.09
C VAL A 179 -1.61 5.52 16.98
N GLU A 180 -1.05 6.59 16.43
CA GLU A 180 -0.89 7.88 17.09
C GLU A 180 -1.58 8.96 16.24
N GLU A 181 -2.30 9.85 16.92
CA GLU A 181 -2.97 10.99 16.30
C GLU A 181 -2.28 12.29 16.73
N GLU A 182 -1.95 13.11 15.74
CA GLU A 182 -1.54 14.50 15.93
C GLU A 182 -2.70 15.40 15.51
N GLY A 183 -3.25 16.13 16.45
CA GLY A 183 -4.34 17.09 16.26
C GLY A 183 -3.92 18.50 16.56
#